data_1b61c0dcc6be7c09de72e80cdbbb6cb8
#
_entry.id   1b61c0dcc6be7c09de72e80cdbbb6cb8
#
_cell.length_a   1.000
_cell.length_b   1.000
_cell.length_c   1.000
_cell.angle_alpha   90.00
_cell.angle_beta   90.00
_cell.angle_gamma   90.00
#
_symmetry.space_group_name_H-M   'P 1'
#
loop_
_entity.id
_entity.type
_entity.pdbx_description
1 polymer ?
#
loop_
_entity_poly.entity_id
_entity_poly.type
_entity_poly.pdbx_seq_one_letter_code
_entity_poly.pdbx_strand_id
1 'polypeptide(L)'
;VGDFYHISGLAWRGKHNQSSIGKILEDREVFGPCAAAALYEKKAFLDIGGFDEKYFCYHEDVDLAFRMRLIGGKCIQKSDAVVYHVSSGISGKASDFAVYHGTRNRIWTFVKCMPISGLLLFGIAHILLNFAFIFWSIFRKNRIKPTLRGVYDGVRGLPIIWKDRKTIQRKVNLIALLKI
;
A
#
# COMPACT_ATOMS: atom_id res chain seq x y z
N VAL A 1 -10.54 -8.83 -5.11
CA VAL A 1 -9.64 -8.44 -6.20
C VAL A 1 -8.41 -7.74 -5.63
N GLY A 2 -7.31 -7.73 -6.39
CA GLY A 2 -6.03 -7.19 -5.95
C GLY A 2 -6.05 -5.69 -5.65
N ASP A 3 -4.96 -5.21 -5.10
CA ASP A 3 -4.79 -3.82 -4.73
C ASP A 3 -4.31 -2.97 -5.92
N PHE A 4 -4.68 -1.71 -5.91
CA PHE A 4 -4.25 -0.66 -6.82
C PHE A 4 -3.39 0.34 -6.07
N TYR A 5 -2.46 0.95 -6.78
CA TYR A 5 -1.62 2.01 -6.25
C TYR A 5 -1.61 3.21 -7.19
N HIS A 6 -1.95 4.38 -6.67
CA HIS A 6 -1.96 5.63 -7.41
C HIS A 6 -0.65 6.39 -7.22
N ILE A 7 -0.26 7.18 -8.19
CA ILE A 7 0.97 8.00 -8.17
C ILE A 7 1.06 8.96 -6.96
N SER A 8 -0.08 9.34 -6.38
CA SER A 8 -0.12 10.14 -5.14
C SER A 8 0.19 9.34 -3.87
N GLY A 9 0.40 8.04 -3.97
CA GLY A 9 0.60 7.17 -2.81
C GLY A 9 -0.68 6.60 -2.19
N LEU A 10 -1.84 6.85 -2.80
CA LEU A 10 -3.08 6.20 -2.39
C LEU A 10 -3.07 4.74 -2.86
N ALA A 11 -3.35 3.83 -1.94
CA ALA A 11 -3.60 2.41 -2.25
C ALA A 11 -5.02 2.05 -1.84
N TRP A 12 -5.67 1.21 -2.64
CA TRP A 12 -7.01 0.72 -2.34
C TRP A 12 -7.24 -0.66 -2.96
N ARG A 13 -8.11 -1.43 -2.34
CA ARG A 13 -8.54 -2.72 -2.87
C ARG A 13 -9.56 -2.54 -3.97
N GLY A 14 -9.33 -3.14 -5.12
CA GLY A 14 -10.25 -3.12 -6.24
C GLY A 14 -11.57 -3.81 -5.88
N LYS A 15 -12.67 -3.26 -6.36
CA LYS A 15 -14.05 -3.78 -6.15
C LYS A 15 -14.42 -4.04 -4.68
N HIS A 16 -13.77 -3.34 -3.73
CA HIS A 16 -14.10 -3.45 -2.31
C HIS A 16 -15.58 -3.08 -2.08
N ASN A 17 -16.27 -3.87 -1.25
CA ASN A 17 -17.72 -3.74 -0.97
C ASN A 17 -18.65 -3.90 -2.19
N GLN A 18 -18.19 -4.47 -3.29
CA GLN A 18 -19.05 -4.81 -4.42
C GLN A 18 -19.41 -6.31 -4.38
N SER A 19 -20.67 -6.63 -4.71
CA SER A 19 -21.08 -8.02 -4.87
C SER A 19 -20.37 -8.66 -6.06
N SER A 20 -19.90 -9.88 -5.89
CA SER A 20 -19.38 -10.74 -6.97
C SER A 20 -20.45 -11.64 -7.60
N ILE A 21 -21.67 -11.64 -7.07
CA ILE A 21 -22.77 -12.48 -7.55
C ILE A 21 -23.06 -12.16 -9.02
N GLY A 22 -23.03 -13.16 -9.88
CA GLY A 22 -23.32 -13.03 -11.33
C GLY A 22 -22.22 -12.33 -12.13
N LYS A 23 -21.04 -12.03 -11.56
CA LYS A 23 -19.92 -11.45 -12.29
C LYS A 23 -18.88 -12.51 -12.62
N ILE A 24 -18.58 -12.66 -13.90
CA ILE A 24 -17.43 -13.43 -14.35
C ILE A 24 -16.18 -12.61 -14.00
N LEU A 25 -15.30 -13.20 -13.22
CA LEU A 25 -13.98 -12.63 -12.95
C LEU A 25 -12.99 -13.26 -13.91
N GLU A 26 -12.14 -12.44 -14.49
CA GLU A 26 -11.06 -12.89 -15.36
C GLU A 26 -9.73 -12.78 -14.63
N ASP A 27 -8.80 -13.65 -15.00
CA ASP A 27 -7.41 -13.54 -14.57
C ASP A 27 -6.83 -12.23 -15.09
N ARG A 28 -6.16 -11.50 -14.24
CA ARG A 28 -5.58 -10.22 -14.63
C ARG A 28 -4.36 -9.86 -13.79
N GLU A 29 -3.50 -9.06 -14.39
CA GLU A 29 -2.42 -8.43 -13.65
C GLU A 29 -2.99 -7.32 -12.75
N VAL A 30 -2.53 -7.26 -11.51
CA VAL A 30 -2.89 -6.24 -10.49
C VAL A 30 -1.62 -5.71 -9.87
N PHE A 31 -1.66 -4.53 -9.27
CA PHE A 31 -0.47 -3.95 -8.62
C PHE A 31 0.12 -4.87 -7.56
N GLY A 32 -0.70 -5.39 -6.68
CA GLY A 32 -0.31 -6.30 -5.60
C GLY A 32 -1.47 -7.11 -5.06
N PRO A 33 -1.21 -8.17 -4.31
CA PRO A 33 -2.23 -8.93 -3.61
C PRO A 33 -2.53 -8.28 -2.27
N CYS A 34 -3.75 -8.49 -1.76
CA CYS A 34 -3.99 -8.33 -0.33
C CYS A 34 -3.38 -9.53 0.40
N ALA A 35 -2.52 -9.29 1.39
CA ALA A 35 -1.82 -10.36 2.11
C ALA A 35 -2.75 -11.33 2.87
N ALA A 36 -4.02 -10.97 3.09
CA ALA A 36 -5.02 -11.88 3.65
C ALA A 36 -5.29 -13.12 2.77
N ALA A 37 -4.97 -13.05 1.46
CA ALA A 37 -5.12 -14.14 0.51
C ALA A 37 -4.10 -14.00 -0.62
N ALA A 38 -2.85 -14.36 -0.36
CA ALA A 38 -1.75 -14.20 -1.30
C ALA A 38 -0.80 -15.41 -1.26
N LEU A 39 -0.30 -15.78 -2.43
CA LEU A 39 0.82 -16.68 -2.59
C LEU A 39 1.99 -15.91 -3.18
N TYR A 40 3.18 -16.13 -2.62
CA TYR A 40 4.41 -15.49 -3.08
C TYR A 40 5.39 -16.56 -3.55
N GLU A 41 6.08 -16.29 -4.65
CA GLU A 41 7.23 -17.09 -5.02
C GLU A 41 8.30 -16.92 -3.95
N LYS A 42 8.65 -18.04 -3.27
CA LYS A 42 9.46 -18.03 -2.06
C LYS A 42 10.80 -17.35 -2.26
N LYS A 43 11.48 -17.66 -3.38
CA LYS A 43 12.79 -17.08 -3.65
C LYS A 43 12.70 -15.56 -3.81
N ALA A 44 11.79 -15.05 -4.63
CA ALA A 44 11.60 -13.62 -4.82
C ALA A 44 11.22 -12.91 -3.51
N PHE A 45 10.34 -13.53 -2.71
CA PHE A 45 9.94 -13.01 -1.40
C PHE A 45 11.15 -12.85 -0.46
N LEU A 46 12.02 -13.88 -0.39
CA LEU A 46 13.21 -13.85 0.47
C LEU A 46 14.28 -12.90 -0.07
N ASP A 47 14.51 -12.87 -1.38
CA ASP A 47 15.51 -12.01 -2.03
C ASP A 47 15.27 -10.52 -1.79
N ILE A 48 14.01 -10.11 -1.63
CA ILE A 48 13.65 -8.71 -1.32
C ILE A 48 13.45 -8.45 0.19
N GLY A 49 13.70 -9.45 1.05
CA GLY A 49 13.64 -9.32 2.49
C GLY A 49 12.26 -9.47 3.12
N GLY A 50 11.27 -10.05 2.41
CA GLY A 50 9.95 -10.34 2.97
C GLY A 50 9.16 -9.10 3.39
N PHE A 51 8.26 -9.24 4.35
CA PHE A 51 7.55 -8.11 4.96
C PHE A 51 8.47 -7.26 5.84
N ASP A 52 8.33 -5.93 5.76
CA ASP A 52 9.05 -5.04 6.65
C ASP A 52 8.27 -4.88 7.97
N GLU A 53 8.81 -5.44 9.04
CA GLU A 53 8.20 -5.48 10.37
C GLU A 53 7.91 -4.09 10.95
N LYS A 54 8.61 -3.02 10.50
CA LYS A 54 8.38 -1.65 10.94
C LYS A 54 6.96 -1.16 10.62
N TYR A 55 6.35 -1.72 9.60
CA TYR A 55 4.96 -1.40 9.24
C TYR A 55 3.98 -1.91 10.29
N PHE A 56 4.27 -3.04 10.92
CA PHE A 56 3.45 -3.77 11.87
C PHE A 56 2.12 -4.25 11.27
N CYS A 57 1.28 -3.34 10.76
CA CYS A 57 -0.01 -3.66 10.17
C CYS A 57 -0.43 -2.53 9.21
N TYR A 58 -1.16 -2.87 8.16
CA TYR A 58 -1.57 -2.01 7.06
C TYR A 58 -0.42 -1.47 6.20
N HIS A 59 -0.54 -1.55 4.88
CA HIS A 59 0.46 -1.19 3.89
C HIS A 59 1.73 -2.06 3.86
N GLU A 60 1.89 -3.07 4.73
CA GLU A 60 2.99 -4.04 4.65
C GLU A 60 2.93 -4.84 3.35
N ASP A 61 1.73 -5.17 2.90
CA ASP A 61 1.45 -5.84 1.63
C ASP A 61 1.68 -4.92 0.43
N VAL A 62 1.27 -3.66 0.54
CA VAL A 62 1.52 -2.63 -0.49
C VAL A 62 3.01 -2.35 -0.64
N ASP A 63 3.77 -2.25 0.47
CA ASP A 63 5.23 -2.10 0.46
C ASP A 63 5.91 -3.29 -0.21
N LEU A 64 5.52 -4.51 0.17
CA LEU A 64 6.06 -5.73 -0.43
C LEU A 64 5.75 -5.81 -1.93
N ALA A 65 4.49 -5.55 -2.32
CA ALA A 65 4.08 -5.52 -3.72
C ALA A 65 4.88 -4.48 -4.51
N PHE A 66 5.09 -3.29 -3.95
CA PHE A 66 5.88 -2.26 -4.62
C PHE A 66 7.34 -2.70 -4.83
N ARG A 67 7.98 -3.30 -3.80
CA ARG A 67 9.34 -3.83 -3.91
C ARG A 67 9.44 -4.95 -4.94
N MET A 68 8.43 -5.84 -5.02
CA MET A 68 8.32 -6.84 -6.08
C MET A 68 8.26 -6.19 -7.46
N ARG A 69 7.43 -5.14 -7.63
CA ARG A 69 7.34 -4.39 -8.89
C ARG A 69 8.66 -3.73 -9.27
N LEU A 70 9.38 -3.18 -8.31
CA LEU A 70 10.68 -2.54 -8.54
C LEU A 70 11.74 -3.49 -9.08
N ILE A 71 11.65 -4.78 -8.82
CA ILE A 71 12.55 -5.80 -9.41
C ILE A 71 11.99 -6.44 -10.70
N GLY A 72 10.83 -5.98 -11.18
CA GLY A 72 10.17 -6.48 -12.40
C GLY A 72 9.20 -7.63 -12.15
N GLY A 73 8.87 -7.93 -10.90
CA GLY A 73 7.88 -8.95 -10.53
C GLY A 73 6.46 -8.56 -10.95
N LYS A 74 5.62 -9.57 -11.15
CA LYS A 74 4.21 -9.42 -11.50
C LYS A 74 3.33 -10.04 -10.44
N CYS A 75 2.12 -9.51 -10.29
CA CYS A 75 1.08 -10.10 -9.47
C CYS A 75 -0.13 -10.42 -10.35
N ILE A 76 -0.54 -11.67 -10.33
CA ILE A 76 -1.71 -12.13 -11.09
C ILE A 76 -2.82 -12.47 -10.11
N GLN A 77 -3.94 -11.81 -10.26
CA GLN A 77 -5.17 -12.22 -9.62
C GLN A 77 -5.76 -13.40 -10.38
N LYS A 78 -5.97 -14.52 -9.70
CA LYS A 78 -6.65 -15.70 -10.25
C LYS A 78 -8.14 -15.61 -9.95
N SER A 79 -8.95 -15.79 -10.99
CA SER A 79 -10.41 -15.68 -10.92
C SER A 79 -11.06 -16.84 -10.17
N ASP A 80 -10.44 -18.01 -10.22
CA ASP A 80 -10.87 -19.27 -9.60
C ASP A 80 -10.39 -19.42 -8.14
N ALA A 81 -9.42 -18.61 -7.71
CA ALA A 81 -8.92 -18.61 -6.33
C ALA A 81 -9.81 -17.73 -5.43
N VAL A 82 -10.88 -18.30 -4.89
CA VAL A 82 -11.84 -17.57 -4.06
C VAL A 82 -11.56 -17.79 -2.58
N VAL A 83 -11.40 -16.69 -1.85
CA VAL A 83 -11.21 -16.69 -0.40
C VAL A 83 -12.29 -15.83 0.28
N TYR A 84 -12.96 -16.40 1.26
CA TYR A 84 -13.91 -15.67 2.10
C TYR A 84 -13.17 -15.03 3.27
N HIS A 85 -13.19 -13.71 3.32
CA HIS A 85 -12.45 -12.93 4.33
C HIS A 85 -13.39 -12.07 5.17
N VAL A 86 -13.37 -12.28 6.49
CA VAL A 86 -14.09 -11.42 7.44
C VAL A 86 -13.27 -10.14 7.66
N SER A 87 -13.49 -9.17 6.79
CA SER A 87 -12.78 -7.89 6.81
C SER A 87 -12.91 -7.19 8.16
N SER A 88 -11.80 -6.68 8.69
CA SER A 88 -11.76 -5.93 9.94
C SER A 88 -12.30 -6.65 11.18
N GLY A 89 -12.33 -7.98 11.17
CA GLY A 89 -12.86 -8.79 12.29
C GLY A 89 -12.10 -8.58 13.60
N ILE A 90 -10.80 -8.30 13.54
CA ILE A 90 -9.95 -8.08 14.72
C ILE A 90 -9.81 -6.59 15.06
N SER A 91 -9.50 -5.75 14.07
CA SER A 91 -9.17 -4.34 14.31
C SER A 91 -10.38 -3.40 14.32
N GLY A 92 -11.57 -3.89 13.91
CA GLY A 92 -12.74 -3.05 13.72
C GLY A 92 -12.68 -2.20 12.45
N LYS A 93 -13.84 -1.93 11.83
CA LYS A 93 -13.91 -1.06 10.64
C LYS A 93 -13.45 0.35 11.02
N ALA A 94 -12.34 0.78 10.43
CA ALA A 94 -11.82 2.12 10.57
C ALA A 94 -11.59 2.56 12.04
N SER A 95 -11.08 1.64 12.86
CA SER A 95 -10.62 1.92 14.22
C SER A 95 -9.48 2.95 14.22
N ASP A 96 -9.22 3.55 15.38
CA ASP A 96 -8.08 4.47 15.57
C ASP A 96 -6.76 3.80 15.17
N PHE A 97 -6.63 2.51 15.46
CA PHE A 97 -5.50 1.69 15.07
C PHE A 97 -5.34 1.62 13.54
N ALA A 98 -6.41 1.32 12.82
CA ALA A 98 -6.39 1.22 11.36
C ALA A 98 -6.09 2.58 10.69
N VAL A 99 -6.69 3.66 11.22
CA VAL A 99 -6.46 5.02 10.71
C VAL A 99 -5.03 5.46 10.96
N TYR A 100 -4.51 5.23 12.17
CA TYR A 100 -3.13 5.59 12.54
C TYR A 100 -2.11 4.87 11.64
N HIS A 101 -2.15 3.54 11.64
CA HIS A 101 -1.18 2.74 10.86
C HIS A 101 -1.32 2.98 9.35
N GLY A 102 -2.53 3.01 8.84
CA GLY A 102 -2.76 3.29 7.41
C GLY A 102 -2.24 4.67 6.98
N THR A 103 -2.39 5.69 7.83
CA THR A 103 -1.89 7.05 7.54
C THR A 103 -0.36 7.10 7.60
N ARG A 104 0.25 6.59 8.66
CA ARG A 104 1.71 6.55 8.84
C ARG A 104 2.38 5.76 7.72
N ASN A 105 1.89 4.57 7.47
CA ASN A 105 2.50 3.62 6.57
C ASN A 105 2.34 4.02 5.10
N ARG A 106 1.25 4.73 4.72
CA ARG A 106 1.10 5.33 3.39
C ARG A 106 2.26 6.30 3.08
N ILE A 107 2.63 7.16 4.04
CA ILE A 107 3.76 8.09 3.91
C ILE A 107 5.07 7.31 3.72
N TRP A 108 5.27 6.29 4.54
CA TRP A 108 6.47 5.46 4.48
C TRP A 108 6.59 4.70 3.16
N THR A 109 5.51 4.05 2.69
CA THR A 109 5.50 3.32 1.41
C THR A 109 5.84 4.26 0.25
N PHE A 110 5.23 5.44 0.20
CA PHE A 110 5.52 6.42 -0.85
C PHE A 110 6.99 6.82 -0.86
N VAL A 111 7.52 7.26 0.27
CA VAL A 111 8.92 7.71 0.36
C VAL A 111 9.90 6.57 0.15
N LYS A 112 9.63 5.39 0.69
CA LYS A 112 10.51 4.22 0.60
C LYS A 112 10.60 3.66 -0.82
N CYS A 113 9.45 3.46 -1.47
CA CYS A 113 9.38 2.67 -2.70
C CYS A 113 9.41 3.51 -3.97
N MET A 114 8.78 4.71 -3.99
CA MET A 114 8.70 5.54 -5.20
C MET A 114 10.10 5.90 -5.74
N PRO A 115 10.43 5.69 -7.03
CA PRO A 115 11.68 6.17 -7.63
C PRO A 115 11.92 7.66 -7.37
N ILE A 116 13.18 8.12 -7.38
CA ILE A 116 13.51 9.54 -7.13
C ILE A 116 12.76 10.47 -8.08
N SER A 117 12.73 10.13 -9.38
CA SER A 117 11.96 10.89 -10.38
C SER A 117 10.47 10.97 -10.02
N GLY A 118 9.90 9.88 -9.49
CA GLY A 118 8.52 9.86 -9.01
C GLY A 118 8.31 10.70 -7.75
N LEU A 119 9.27 10.71 -6.81
CA LEU A 119 9.21 11.59 -5.63
C LEU A 119 9.19 13.07 -6.05
N LEU A 120 10.02 13.45 -7.02
CA LEU A 120 10.09 14.82 -7.52
C LEU A 120 8.81 15.22 -8.27
N LEU A 121 8.29 14.33 -9.11
CA LEU A 121 7.09 14.61 -9.93
C LEU A 121 5.80 14.57 -9.10
N PHE A 122 5.66 13.62 -8.20
CA PHE A 122 4.40 13.34 -7.51
C PHE A 122 4.42 13.68 -6.02
N GLY A 123 5.53 14.19 -5.49
CA GLY A 123 5.67 14.55 -4.08
C GLY A 123 4.62 15.58 -3.63
N ILE A 124 4.35 16.59 -4.46
CA ILE A 124 3.31 17.59 -4.19
C ILE A 124 1.93 16.92 -4.13
N ALA A 125 1.61 16.02 -5.07
CA ALA A 125 0.35 15.28 -5.06
C ALA A 125 0.20 14.40 -3.81
N HIS A 126 1.31 13.80 -3.33
CA HIS A 126 1.31 13.04 -2.08
C HIS A 126 1.06 13.93 -0.86
N ILE A 127 1.68 15.09 -0.79
CA ILE A 127 1.47 16.07 0.28
C ILE A 127 0.01 16.52 0.29
N LEU A 128 -0.54 16.91 -0.86
CA LEU A 128 -1.95 17.33 -1.00
C LEU A 128 -2.91 16.21 -0.59
N LEU A 129 -2.61 14.96 -0.95
CA LEU A 129 -3.39 13.80 -0.51
C LEU A 129 -3.43 13.69 1.01
N ASN A 130 -2.29 13.88 1.69
CA ASN A 130 -2.25 13.81 3.16
C ASN A 130 -3.04 14.96 3.80
N PHE A 131 -2.97 16.18 3.27
CA PHE A 131 -3.80 17.30 3.70
C PHE A 131 -5.29 17.02 3.48
N ALA A 132 -5.66 16.43 2.34
CA ALA A 132 -7.05 16.05 2.07
C ALA A 132 -7.57 15.02 3.10
N PHE A 133 -6.74 14.03 3.50
CA PHE A 133 -7.10 13.09 4.55
C PHE A 133 -7.23 13.75 5.93
N ILE A 134 -6.35 14.69 6.28
CA ILE A 134 -6.47 15.49 7.51
C ILE A 134 -7.80 16.27 7.48
N PHE A 135 -8.04 17.02 6.41
CA PHE A 135 -9.27 17.80 6.26
C PHE A 135 -10.51 16.92 6.35
N TRP A 136 -10.56 15.82 5.61
CA TRP A 136 -11.68 14.87 5.65
C TRP A 136 -11.89 14.26 7.05
N SER A 137 -10.81 14.05 7.82
CA SER A 137 -10.87 13.47 9.15
C SER A 137 -11.54 14.41 10.18
N ILE A 138 -11.57 15.73 9.93
CA ILE A 138 -12.25 16.72 10.78
C ILE A 138 -13.77 16.45 10.81
N PHE A 139 -14.33 16.05 9.67
CA PHE A 139 -15.77 15.78 9.54
C PHE A 139 -16.17 14.35 9.93
N ARG A 140 -15.22 13.56 10.41
CA ARG A 140 -15.46 12.18 10.80
C ARG A 140 -15.21 11.98 12.30
N LYS A 141 -16.25 11.50 13.00
CA LYS A 141 -16.15 11.25 14.44
C LYS A 141 -14.89 10.43 14.78
N ASN A 142 -14.11 10.91 15.72
CA ASN A 142 -12.92 10.27 16.29
C ASN A 142 -11.78 9.97 15.28
N ARG A 143 -11.74 10.61 14.08
CA ARG A 143 -10.71 10.34 13.06
C ARG A 143 -9.52 11.29 13.12
N ILE A 144 -9.72 12.51 13.59
CA ILE A 144 -8.69 13.55 13.53
C ILE A 144 -7.44 13.19 14.34
N LYS A 145 -7.60 12.70 15.57
CA LYS A 145 -6.46 12.36 16.45
C LYS A 145 -5.57 11.27 15.86
N PRO A 146 -6.08 10.07 15.49
CA PRO A 146 -5.24 9.03 14.89
C PRO A 146 -4.65 9.45 13.54
N THR A 147 -5.35 10.27 12.73
CA THR A 147 -4.82 10.80 11.48
C THR A 147 -3.63 11.73 11.72
N LEU A 148 -3.76 12.73 12.61
CA LEU A 148 -2.67 13.65 12.94
C LEU A 148 -1.47 12.93 13.54
N ARG A 149 -1.71 11.98 14.45
CA ARG A 149 -0.65 11.15 15.03
C ARG A 149 0.05 10.31 13.96
N GLY A 150 -0.72 9.71 13.03
CA GLY A 150 -0.17 8.94 11.92
C GLY A 150 0.69 9.79 10.99
N VAL A 151 0.27 11.03 10.66
CA VAL A 151 1.07 11.96 9.87
C VAL A 151 2.34 12.36 10.62
N TYR A 152 2.22 12.74 11.89
CA TYR A 152 3.37 13.12 12.71
C TYR A 152 4.43 12.02 12.79
N ASP A 153 4.02 10.81 13.17
CA ASP A 153 4.93 9.66 13.26
C ASP A 153 5.43 9.20 11.89
N GLY A 154 4.60 9.38 10.84
CA GLY A 154 5.00 9.17 9.46
C GLY A 154 6.17 10.05 9.05
N VAL A 155 6.07 11.35 9.31
CA VAL A 155 7.13 12.33 9.01
C VAL A 155 8.36 12.09 9.91
N ARG A 156 8.16 11.88 11.22
CA ARG A 156 9.24 11.62 12.17
C ARG A 156 10.05 10.37 11.82
N GLY A 157 9.42 9.35 11.24
CA GLY A 157 10.07 8.11 10.82
C GLY A 157 10.84 8.21 9.51
N LEU A 158 10.70 9.30 8.73
CA LEU A 158 11.33 9.44 7.41
C LEU A 158 12.85 9.23 7.41
N PRO A 159 13.65 9.65 8.39
CA PRO A 159 15.09 9.39 8.37
C PRO A 159 15.43 7.89 8.35
N ILE A 160 14.66 7.06 9.06
CA ILE A 160 14.82 5.61 9.08
C ILE A 160 14.39 5.03 7.73
N ILE A 161 13.21 5.41 7.26
CA ILE A 161 12.65 4.98 5.97
C ILE A 161 13.56 5.37 4.80
N TRP A 162 14.21 6.54 4.87
CA TRP A 162 15.18 6.97 3.86
C TRP A 162 16.44 6.09 3.82
N LYS A 163 16.87 5.57 4.97
CA LYS A 163 17.96 4.56 5.02
C LYS A 163 17.53 3.26 4.38
N ASP A 164 16.33 2.77 4.73
CA ASP A 164 15.78 1.54 4.16
C ASP A 164 15.60 1.65 2.64
N ARG A 165 15.19 2.82 2.15
CA ARG A 165 15.09 3.12 0.72
C ARG A 165 16.36 2.80 -0.05
N LYS A 166 17.54 3.02 0.55
CA LYS A 166 18.85 2.80 -0.11
C LYS A 166 19.15 1.32 -0.33
N THR A 167 18.53 0.42 0.45
CA THR A 167 18.73 -1.03 0.36
C THR A 167 17.81 -1.69 -0.67
N ILE A 168 16.77 -0.98 -1.15
CA ILE A 168 15.80 -1.55 -2.09
C ILE A 168 16.42 -1.70 -3.47
N GLN A 169 16.35 -2.91 -4.00
CA GLN A 169 16.72 -3.20 -5.39
C GLN A 169 15.71 -2.55 -6.35
N ARG A 170 16.23 -1.88 -7.39
CA ARG A 170 15.42 -1.23 -8.44
C ARG A 170 15.96 -1.63 -9.80
N LYS A 171 15.26 -2.53 -10.48
CA LYS A 171 15.58 -3.01 -11.84
C LYS A 171 14.71 -2.35 -12.90
N VAL A 172 13.60 -1.74 -12.50
CA VAL A 172 12.68 -1.02 -13.39
C VAL A 172 12.68 0.47 -13.08
N ASN A 173 12.43 1.27 -14.11
CA ASN A 173 12.32 2.72 -14.01
C ASN A 173 10.85 3.16 -13.74
N LEU A 174 10.65 4.48 -13.53
CA LEU A 174 9.33 5.05 -13.26
C LEU A 174 8.34 4.78 -14.40
N ILE A 175 8.77 4.87 -15.67
CA ILE A 175 7.89 4.67 -16.83
C ILE A 175 7.34 3.24 -16.85
N ALA A 176 8.16 2.25 -16.53
CA ALA A 176 7.72 0.86 -16.45
C ALA A 176 6.71 0.64 -15.32
N LEU A 177 6.88 1.32 -14.18
CA LEU A 177 5.93 1.28 -13.07
C LEU A 177 4.57 1.92 -13.41
N LEU A 178 4.55 2.97 -14.23
CA LEU A 178 3.31 3.68 -14.61
C LEU A 178 2.48 2.92 -15.65
N LYS A 179 2.99 1.83 -16.22
CA LYS A 179 2.26 0.97 -17.18
C LYS A 179 1.47 -0.15 -16.51
N ILE A 180 1.54 -0.27 -15.20
CA ILE A 180 0.86 -1.26 -14.38
C ILE A 180 -0.43 -0.65 -13.82
#